data_4c791a47b643b62713308fc4805070b0
#
_entry.id   4c791a47b643b62713308fc4805070b0
#
_cell.length_a   1.000
_cell.length_b   1.000
_cell.length_c   1.000
_cell.angle_alpha   90.00
_cell.angle_beta   90.00
_cell.angle_gamma   90.00
#
_symmetry.space_group_name_H-M   'P 1'
#
loop_
_entity.id
_entity.type
_entity.pdbx_description
1 polymer ?
#
loop_
_entity_poly.entity_id
_entity_poly.type
_entity_poly.pdbx_seq_one_letter_code
_entity_poly.pdbx_strand_id
1 'polypeptide(L)'
;MARWILLCLALVAAPVRAADVAGVKFADTLELAPGTTLVLNGAGIRKRAFFDVYAMGLYLSAKKSAPAEVIGLAGSKRVIILMLRDVDADTFAEALADGVRANHNEADAKALEPRLQQLIATMVQLKEAKKGMRIELDWTPGAGTRVAIDGKPAGAPIPGEDFHRALLRIWLGDKPVSADLKDALLGQTR
;
A
#
# COMPACT_ATOMS: atom_id res chain seq x y z
N MET A 1 -15.87 -60.15 -6.95
CA MET A 1 -16.51 -58.89 -7.36
C MET A 1 -16.06 -57.80 -6.36
N ALA A 2 -15.02 -57.03 -6.78
CA ALA A 2 -14.46 -55.97 -5.92
C ALA A 2 -15.10 -54.62 -6.32
N ARG A 3 -15.84 -54.00 -5.36
CA ARG A 3 -16.48 -52.71 -5.52
C ARG A 3 -15.42 -51.62 -5.17
N TRP A 4 -14.92 -50.90 -6.16
CA TRP A 4 -14.08 -49.74 -5.98
C TRP A 4 -14.97 -48.55 -5.60
N ILE A 5 -14.86 -48.05 -4.34
CA ILE A 5 -15.51 -46.81 -3.91
C ILE A 5 -14.57 -45.65 -4.31
N LEU A 6 -14.96 -44.90 -5.34
CA LEU A 6 -14.34 -43.64 -5.69
C LEU A 6 -14.73 -42.57 -4.66
N LEU A 7 -13.79 -42.23 -3.78
CA LEU A 7 -13.94 -41.13 -2.83
C LEU A 7 -13.69 -39.81 -3.59
N CYS A 8 -14.76 -39.13 -4.03
CA CYS A 8 -14.65 -37.78 -4.58
C CYS A 8 -14.33 -36.80 -3.45
N LEU A 9 -13.10 -36.37 -3.35
CA LEU A 9 -12.65 -35.30 -2.47
C LEU A 9 -13.18 -33.97 -3.04
N ALA A 10 -14.31 -33.47 -2.51
CA ALA A 10 -14.84 -32.17 -2.85
C ALA A 10 -13.92 -31.09 -2.26
N LEU A 11 -13.16 -30.42 -3.12
CA LEU A 11 -12.37 -29.26 -2.75
C LEU A 11 -13.35 -28.11 -2.46
N VAL A 12 -13.63 -27.84 -1.18
CA VAL A 12 -14.43 -26.68 -0.76
C VAL A 12 -13.55 -25.45 -0.90
N ALA A 13 -13.69 -24.73 -2.00
CA ALA A 13 -13.09 -23.40 -2.16
C ALA A 13 -13.80 -22.46 -1.16
N ALA A 14 -13.09 -22.06 -0.10
CA ALA A 14 -13.58 -21.02 0.81
C ALA A 14 -13.79 -19.72 0.01
N PRO A 15 -14.90 -18.97 0.20
CA PRO A 15 -15.12 -17.72 -0.48
C PRO A 15 -14.02 -16.74 -0.09
N VAL A 16 -13.22 -16.30 -1.05
CA VAL A 16 -12.28 -15.20 -0.85
C VAL A 16 -13.12 -13.95 -0.63
N ARG A 17 -13.20 -13.49 0.60
CA ARG A 17 -13.82 -12.21 0.93
C ARG A 17 -12.89 -11.11 0.41
N ALA A 18 -13.46 -10.04 -0.11
CA ALA A 18 -12.75 -8.88 -0.61
C ALA A 18 -13.47 -7.63 -0.12
N ALA A 19 -12.70 -6.64 0.34
CA ALA A 19 -13.26 -5.33 0.59
C ALA A 19 -13.48 -4.63 -0.76
N ASP A 20 -14.69 -4.10 -0.99
CA ASP A 20 -15.01 -3.30 -2.17
C ASP A 20 -14.95 -1.81 -1.80
N VAL A 21 -14.08 -1.07 -2.49
CA VAL A 21 -13.86 0.36 -2.26
C VAL A 21 -13.93 1.07 -3.60
N ALA A 22 -15.00 1.80 -3.86
CA ALA A 22 -15.27 2.48 -5.14
C ALA A 22 -15.20 1.53 -6.36
N GLY A 23 -15.71 0.30 -6.22
CA GLY A 23 -15.67 -0.73 -7.28
C GLY A 23 -14.32 -1.44 -7.40
N VAL A 24 -13.34 -1.10 -6.56
CA VAL A 24 -12.04 -1.77 -6.48
C VAL A 24 -12.08 -2.86 -5.43
N LYS A 25 -11.78 -4.08 -5.82
CA LYS A 25 -11.76 -5.23 -4.91
C LYS A 25 -10.35 -5.46 -4.35
N PHE A 26 -10.23 -5.40 -3.03
CA PHE A 26 -9.03 -5.74 -2.28
C PHE A 26 -9.25 -7.11 -1.61
N ALA A 27 -8.50 -8.12 -2.04
CA ALA A 27 -8.59 -9.47 -1.45
C ALA A 27 -8.21 -9.43 0.04
N ASP A 28 -8.87 -10.25 0.87
CA ASP A 28 -8.58 -10.32 2.32
C ASP A 28 -7.14 -10.73 2.63
N THR A 29 -6.53 -11.52 1.74
CA THR A 29 -5.14 -11.95 1.84
C THR A 29 -4.46 -11.88 0.46
N LEU A 30 -3.14 -11.71 0.47
CA LEU A 30 -2.32 -11.85 -0.72
C LEU A 30 -0.98 -12.49 -0.36
N GLU A 31 -0.35 -13.12 -1.33
CA GLU A 31 1.03 -13.61 -1.23
C GLU A 31 1.97 -12.55 -1.82
N LEU A 32 2.88 -12.03 -0.98
CA LEU A 32 3.88 -11.04 -1.40
C LEU A 32 5.07 -11.72 -2.11
N ALA A 33 5.46 -12.87 -1.58
CA ALA A 33 6.51 -13.75 -2.08
C ALA A 33 6.22 -15.19 -1.60
N PRO A 34 6.81 -16.23 -2.19
CA PRO A 34 6.62 -17.60 -1.74
C PRO A 34 6.76 -17.74 -0.24
N GLY A 35 5.68 -18.17 0.43
CA GLY A 35 5.61 -18.33 1.89
C GLY A 35 5.41 -17.05 2.69
N THR A 36 5.21 -15.89 2.05
CA THR A 36 4.95 -14.62 2.74
C THR A 36 3.54 -14.14 2.44
N THR A 37 2.58 -14.57 3.26
CA THR A 37 1.18 -14.14 3.16
C THR A 37 0.94 -12.90 4.01
N LEU A 38 0.27 -11.90 3.43
CA LEU A 38 -0.18 -10.70 4.10
C LEU A 38 -1.71 -10.67 4.16
N VAL A 39 -2.24 -10.06 5.22
CA VAL A 39 -3.68 -9.85 5.41
C VAL A 39 -4.03 -8.38 5.15
N LEU A 40 -5.18 -8.13 4.58
CA LEU A 40 -5.71 -6.78 4.40
C LEU A 40 -6.00 -6.18 5.79
N ASN A 41 -5.25 -5.15 6.16
CA ASN A 41 -5.48 -4.38 7.38
C ASN A 41 -6.70 -3.48 7.25
N GLY A 42 -6.79 -2.79 6.12
CA GLY A 42 -7.90 -1.94 5.77
C GLY A 42 -7.75 -1.36 4.37
N ALA A 43 -8.85 -0.83 3.84
CA ALA A 43 -8.88 -0.18 2.53
C ALA A 43 -9.82 1.02 2.53
N GLY A 44 -9.50 2.05 1.75
CA GLY A 44 -10.28 3.28 1.67
C GLY A 44 -9.95 4.13 0.45
N ILE A 45 -10.62 5.29 0.34
CA ILE A 45 -10.47 6.22 -0.76
C ILE A 45 -9.76 7.48 -0.30
N ARG A 46 -8.77 7.93 -1.08
CA ARG A 46 -8.23 9.27 -0.96
C ARG A 46 -9.12 10.23 -1.74
N LYS A 47 -9.78 11.13 -1.03
CA LYS A 47 -10.55 12.22 -1.62
C LYS A 47 -9.75 13.52 -1.56
N ARG A 48 -9.88 14.35 -2.59
CA ARG A 48 -9.42 15.73 -2.61
C ARG A 48 -10.56 16.61 -3.09
N ALA A 49 -11.08 17.45 -2.22
CA ALA A 49 -12.34 18.14 -2.43
C ALA A 49 -13.46 17.12 -2.77
N PHE A 50 -14.08 17.24 -3.93
CA PHE A 50 -15.18 16.37 -4.38
C PHE A 50 -14.71 15.18 -5.24
N PHE A 51 -13.41 15.00 -5.40
CA PHE A 51 -12.87 14.00 -6.33
C PHE A 51 -12.25 12.82 -5.60
N ASP A 52 -12.62 11.62 -6.02
CA ASP A 52 -11.93 10.40 -5.66
C ASP A 52 -10.63 10.33 -6.47
N VAL A 53 -9.49 10.34 -5.77
CA VAL A 53 -8.17 10.37 -6.42
C VAL A 53 -7.66 8.95 -6.63
N TYR A 54 -7.68 8.14 -5.58
CA TYR A 54 -7.30 6.73 -5.64
C TYR A 54 -7.99 5.92 -4.55
N ALA A 55 -8.16 4.63 -4.80
CA ALA A 55 -8.43 3.63 -3.77
C ALA A 55 -7.11 3.05 -3.27
N MET A 56 -7.02 2.76 -1.96
CA MET A 56 -5.81 2.25 -1.33
C MET A 56 -6.14 1.10 -0.40
N GLY A 57 -5.33 0.04 -0.46
CA GLY A 57 -5.33 -1.08 0.49
C GLY A 57 -3.97 -1.19 1.19
N LEU A 58 -4.01 -1.47 2.48
CA LEU A 58 -2.83 -1.71 3.32
C LEU A 58 -2.82 -3.16 3.76
N TYR A 59 -1.73 -3.87 3.47
CA TYR A 59 -1.52 -5.27 3.79
C TYR A 59 -0.36 -5.45 4.75
N LEU A 60 -0.58 -6.23 5.80
CA LEU A 60 0.36 -6.46 6.91
C LEU A 60 0.48 -7.95 7.21
N SER A 61 1.51 -8.34 7.95
CA SER A 61 1.65 -9.71 8.49
C SER A 61 0.57 -10.07 9.52
N ALA A 62 -0.01 -9.07 10.20
CA ALA A 62 -1.13 -9.21 11.14
C ALA A 62 -1.91 -7.90 11.23
N LYS A 63 -3.23 -7.98 11.46
CA LYS A 63 -4.08 -6.79 11.60
C LYS A 63 -3.70 -5.97 12.83
N LYS A 64 -3.70 -4.64 12.66
CA LYS A 64 -3.43 -3.63 13.68
C LYS A 64 -4.37 -2.45 13.52
N SER A 65 -4.85 -1.88 14.62
CA SER A 65 -5.80 -0.76 14.61
C SER A 65 -5.21 0.57 15.09
N ALA A 66 -4.01 0.54 15.73
CA ALA A 66 -3.34 1.74 16.16
C ALA A 66 -2.24 2.14 15.15
N PRO A 67 -2.13 3.43 14.76
CA PRO A 67 -1.13 3.91 13.80
C PRO A 67 0.30 3.51 14.17
N ALA A 68 0.68 3.69 15.43
CA ALA A 68 2.03 3.36 15.90
C ALA A 68 2.35 1.86 15.77
N GLU A 69 1.37 0.99 16.04
CA GLU A 69 1.54 -0.46 15.89
C GLU A 69 1.69 -0.87 14.42
N VAL A 70 0.94 -0.24 13.49
CA VAL A 70 1.06 -0.49 12.04
C VAL A 70 2.43 -0.06 11.54
N ILE A 71 2.85 1.18 11.88
CA ILE A 71 4.13 1.75 11.43
C ILE A 71 5.30 0.96 12.00
N GLY A 72 5.22 0.56 13.28
CA GLY A 72 6.25 -0.19 13.99
C GLY A 72 6.23 -1.70 13.78
N LEU A 73 5.19 -2.26 13.13
CA LEU A 73 5.07 -3.70 12.93
C LEU A 73 6.28 -4.26 12.18
N ALA A 74 6.90 -5.28 12.73
CA ALA A 74 7.97 -5.99 12.05
C ALA A 74 7.44 -6.84 10.86
N GLY A 75 8.33 -7.18 9.93
CA GLY A 75 7.99 -8.01 8.78
C GLY A 75 7.57 -7.22 7.54
N SER A 76 7.17 -7.95 6.52
CA SER A 76 6.81 -7.40 5.22
C SER A 76 5.49 -6.65 5.26
N LYS A 77 5.35 -5.64 4.40
CA LYS A 77 4.15 -4.83 4.24
C LYS A 77 3.95 -4.52 2.75
N ARG A 78 2.71 -4.33 2.33
CA ARG A 78 2.36 -3.85 0.99
C ARG A 78 1.30 -2.77 1.07
N VAL A 79 1.54 -1.69 0.37
CA VAL A 79 0.55 -0.69 0.02
C VAL A 79 0.17 -0.90 -1.43
N ILE A 80 -1.13 -0.93 -1.71
CA ILE A 80 -1.68 -0.95 -3.08
C ILE A 80 -2.47 0.33 -3.27
N ILE A 81 -2.13 1.10 -4.30
CA ILE A 81 -2.87 2.28 -4.73
C ILE A 81 -3.41 1.99 -6.13
N LEU A 82 -4.72 2.13 -6.32
CA LEU A 82 -5.34 2.10 -7.64
C LEU A 82 -5.89 3.48 -7.98
N MET A 83 -5.38 4.09 -9.03
CA MET A 83 -5.78 5.42 -9.45
C MET A 83 -7.24 5.42 -9.94
N LEU A 84 -8.07 6.33 -9.42
CA LEU A 84 -9.47 6.49 -9.82
C LEU A 84 -9.67 7.61 -10.84
N ARG A 85 -8.60 8.39 -11.08
CA ARG A 85 -8.54 9.45 -12.09
C ARG A 85 -7.09 9.65 -12.54
N ASP A 86 -6.92 10.34 -13.65
CA ASP A 86 -5.61 10.75 -14.12
C ASP A 86 -5.06 11.85 -13.20
N VAL A 87 -3.77 11.72 -12.85
CA VAL A 87 -3.02 12.69 -12.06
C VAL A 87 -1.64 12.81 -12.70
N ASP A 88 -1.20 14.05 -12.91
CA ASP A 88 0.14 14.33 -13.37
C ASP A 88 1.18 13.70 -12.43
N ALA A 89 2.24 13.09 -13.01
CA ALA A 89 3.19 12.31 -12.22
C ALA A 89 4.02 13.17 -11.26
N ASP A 90 4.37 14.40 -11.67
CA ASP A 90 5.09 15.34 -10.80
C ASP A 90 4.19 15.74 -9.63
N THR A 91 2.92 16.07 -9.91
CA THR A 91 1.93 16.40 -8.86
C THR A 91 1.74 15.24 -7.89
N PHE A 92 1.70 14.00 -8.37
CA PHE A 92 1.55 12.82 -7.52
C PHE A 92 2.81 12.58 -6.66
N ALA A 93 3.99 12.70 -7.28
CA ALA A 93 5.28 12.54 -6.60
C ALA A 93 5.51 13.62 -5.53
N GLU A 94 5.19 14.88 -5.85
CA GLU A 94 5.26 15.99 -4.89
C GLU A 94 4.31 15.78 -3.72
N ALA A 95 3.06 15.33 -3.96
CA ALA A 95 2.12 15.05 -2.89
C ALA A 95 2.62 13.96 -1.92
N LEU A 96 3.33 12.94 -2.42
CA LEU A 96 3.97 11.93 -1.57
C LEU A 96 5.12 12.56 -0.76
N ALA A 97 5.96 13.37 -1.39
CA ALA A 97 7.07 14.05 -0.74
C ALA A 97 6.61 14.99 0.37
N ASP A 98 5.59 15.79 0.09
CA ASP A 98 5.00 16.71 1.06
C ASP A 98 4.37 15.96 2.24
N GLY A 99 3.73 14.82 1.97
CA GLY A 99 3.19 13.95 3.00
C GLY A 99 4.27 13.40 3.94
N VAL A 100 5.45 13.04 3.40
CA VAL A 100 6.62 12.66 4.21
C VAL A 100 7.09 13.86 5.04
N ARG A 101 7.38 14.99 4.41
CA ARG A 101 7.90 16.20 5.08
C ARG A 101 6.96 16.70 6.18
N ALA A 102 5.65 16.69 5.95
CA ALA A 102 4.66 17.14 6.91
C ALA A 102 4.63 16.33 8.21
N ASN A 103 5.07 15.07 8.16
CA ASN A 103 5.06 14.14 9.29
C ASN A 103 6.42 13.90 9.94
N HIS A 104 7.42 14.72 9.61
CA HIS A 104 8.77 14.65 10.18
C HIS A 104 9.26 16.05 10.57
N ASN A 105 10.17 16.11 11.56
CA ASN A 105 10.92 17.33 11.83
C ASN A 105 11.94 17.59 10.71
N GLU A 106 12.53 18.76 10.68
CA GLU A 106 13.45 19.21 9.64
C GLU A 106 14.69 18.29 9.50
N ALA A 107 15.25 17.84 10.62
CA ALA A 107 16.44 16.98 10.61
C ALA A 107 16.12 15.60 10.02
N ASP A 108 15.01 14.97 10.44
CA ASP A 108 14.57 13.69 9.91
C ASP A 108 14.18 13.81 8.44
N ALA A 109 13.43 14.84 8.06
CA ALA A 109 13.07 15.09 6.66
C ALA A 109 14.31 15.23 5.76
N LYS A 110 15.33 15.97 6.23
CA LYS A 110 16.62 16.12 5.52
C LYS A 110 17.35 14.78 5.38
N ALA A 111 17.34 13.94 6.40
CA ALA A 111 17.97 12.61 6.35
C ALA A 111 17.27 11.65 5.38
N LEU A 112 15.94 11.82 5.18
CA LEU A 112 15.13 11.04 4.24
C LEU A 112 15.23 11.55 2.79
N GLU A 113 15.63 12.80 2.57
CA GLU A 113 15.57 13.48 1.27
C GLU A 113 16.23 12.71 0.12
N PRO A 114 17.45 12.11 0.25
CA PRO A 114 18.07 11.40 -0.89
C PRO A 114 17.21 10.21 -1.35
N ARG A 115 16.59 9.49 -0.42
CA ARG A 115 15.73 8.35 -0.72
C ARG A 115 14.35 8.79 -1.24
N LEU A 116 13.88 9.93 -0.77
CA LEU A 116 12.66 10.55 -1.27
C LEU A 116 12.83 11.01 -2.72
N GLN A 117 13.97 11.59 -3.06
CA GLN A 117 14.31 11.96 -4.44
C GLN A 117 14.41 10.72 -5.35
N GLN A 118 14.92 9.59 -4.85
CA GLN A 118 14.90 8.33 -5.60
C GLN A 118 13.46 7.87 -5.91
N LEU A 119 12.53 7.97 -4.94
CA LEU A 119 11.12 7.66 -5.16
C LEU A 119 10.49 8.61 -6.17
N ILE A 120 10.70 9.91 -6.02
CA ILE A 120 10.20 10.94 -6.95
C ILE A 120 10.67 10.66 -8.37
N ALA A 121 11.97 10.44 -8.56
CA ALA A 121 12.55 10.14 -9.87
C ALA A 121 11.93 8.89 -10.51
N THR A 122 11.58 7.88 -9.70
CA THR A 122 10.88 6.68 -10.18
C THR A 122 9.46 7.01 -10.63
N MET A 123 8.73 7.84 -9.89
CA MET A 123 7.34 8.20 -10.21
C MET A 123 7.25 9.13 -11.42
N VAL A 124 8.13 10.11 -11.54
CA VAL A 124 8.14 11.09 -12.63
C VAL A 124 8.38 10.43 -14.01
N GLN A 125 9.08 9.29 -14.06
CA GLN A 125 9.25 8.53 -15.30
C GLN A 125 7.92 8.05 -15.91
N LEU A 126 6.83 8.02 -15.13
CA LEU A 126 5.51 7.61 -15.61
C LEU A 126 4.82 8.68 -16.46
N LYS A 127 5.26 9.94 -16.41
CA LYS A 127 4.64 11.14 -16.99
C LYS A 127 3.24 11.43 -16.44
N GLU A 128 2.42 10.41 -16.25
CA GLU A 128 1.05 10.51 -15.76
C GLU A 128 0.67 9.23 -14.99
N ALA A 129 0.10 9.38 -13.80
CA ALA A 129 -0.56 8.32 -13.07
C ALA A 129 -2.01 8.19 -13.58
N LYS A 130 -2.24 7.31 -14.56
CA LYS A 130 -3.53 7.19 -15.26
C LYS A 130 -4.57 6.47 -14.41
N LYS A 131 -5.82 6.80 -14.63
CA LYS A 131 -6.95 6.05 -14.08
C LYS A 131 -6.81 4.55 -14.40
N GLY A 132 -6.97 3.71 -13.37
CA GLY A 132 -6.79 2.26 -13.46
C GLY A 132 -5.35 1.80 -13.24
N MET A 133 -4.36 2.69 -13.23
CA MET A 133 -2.98 2.34 -12.91
C MET A 133 -2.86 1.85 -11.48
N ARG A 134 -2.17 0.74 -11.29
CA ARG A 134 -1.89 0.12 -9.99
C ARG A 134 -0.45 0.41 -9.58
N ILE A 135 -0.27 1.05 -8.44
CA ILE A 135 1.01 1.35 -7.83
C ILE A 135 1.13 0.51 -6.56
N GLU A 136 2.23 -0.20 -6.41
CA GLU A 136 2.52 -1.03 -5.25
C GLU A 136 3.80 -0.54 -4.58
N LEU A 137 3.76 -0.43 -3.26
CA LEU A 137 4.91 -0.13 -2.42
C LEU A 137 5.12 -1.29 -1.46
N ASP A 138 6.13 -2.11 -1.73
CA ASP A 138 6.44 -3.32 -0.99
C ASP A 138 7.63 -3.11 -0.08
N TRP A 139 7.44 -3.26 1.19
CA TRP A 139 8.53 -3.39 2.15
C TRP A 139 8.86 -4.86 2.40
N THR A 140 10.12 -5.21 2.26
CA THR A 140 10.65 -6.51 2.68
C THR A 140 11.92 -6.29 3.49
N PRO A 141 11.99 -6.82 4.73
CA PRO A 141 13.19 -6.73 5.55
C PRO A 141 14.45 -7.17 4.79
N GLY A 142 15.49 -6.36 4.85
CA GLY A 142 16.75 -6.60 4.16
C GLY A 142 16.77 -6.28 2.65
N ALA A 143 15.60 -6.19 2.00
CA ALA A 143 15.51 -5.88 0.56
C ALA A 143 15.13 -4.42 0.28
N GLY A 144 14.55 -3.71 1.25
CA GLY A 144 14.12 -2.33 1.12
C GLY A 144 12.68 -2.17 0.60
N THR A 145 12.32 -0.93 0.28
CA THR A 145 11.03 -0.59 -0.33
C THR A 145 11.13 -0.71 -1.84
N ARG A 146 10.32 -1.58 -2.43
CA ARG A 146 10.20 -1.74 -3.89
C ARG A 146 8.95 -1.04 -4.38
N VAL A 147 9.06 -0.41 -5.53
CA VAL A 147 7.93 0.15 -6.26
C VAL A 147 7.61 -0.77 -7.43
N ALA A 148 6.33 -1.06 -7.63
CA ALA A 148 5.87 -1.71 -8.86
C ALA A 148 4.69 -0.93 -9.45
N ILE A 149 4.60 -0.90 -10.77
CA ILE A 149 3.55 -0.25 -11.54
C ILE A 149 2.92 -1.31 -12.45
N ASP A 150 1.62 -1.55 -12.27
CA ASP A 150 0.89 -2.59 -13.00
C ASP A 150 1.62 -3.95 -12.95
N GLY A 151 2.14 -4.29 -11.74
CA GLY A 151 2.88 -5.52 -11.47
C GLY A 151 4.32 -5.55 -12.00
N LYS A 152 4.81 -4.49 -12.65
CA LYS A 152 6.19 -4.41 -13.14
C LYS A 152 7.06 -3.60 -12.18
N PRO A 153 8.24 -4.10 -11.77
CA PRO A 153 9.16 -3.33 -10.95
C PRO A 153 9.52 -1.99 -11.60
N ALA A 154 9.51 -0.92 -10.82
CA ALA A 154 9.88 0.43 -11.23
C ALA A 154 10.99 0.97 -10.33
N GLY A 155 12.11 1.33 -10.93
CA GLY A 155 13.30 1.81 -10.21
C GLY A 155 14.01 0.72 -9.39
N ALA A 156 15.07 1.12 -8.70
CA ALA A 156 15.80 0.26 -7.78
C ALA A 156 15.12 0.26 -6.41
N PRO A 157 15.25 -0.81 -5.61
CA PRO A 157 14.76 -0.84 -4.23
C PRO A 157 15.37 0.29 -3.40
N ILE A 158 14.56 0.93 -2.58
CA ILE A 158 14.97 2.02 -1.69
C ILE A 158 15.26 1.45 -0.31
N PRO A 159 16.50 1.54 0.20
CA PRO A 159 16.88 0.91 1.45
C PRO A 159 16.35 1.66 2.68
N GLY A 160 16.29 0.96 3.80
CA GLY A 160 15.97 1.51 5.11
C GLY A 160 14.51 1.33 5.53
N GLU A 161 14.32 0.68 6.68
CA GLU A 161 12.99 0.52 7.27
C GLU A 161 12.43 1.87 7.74
N ASP A 162 13.29 2.77 8.17
CA ASP A 162 12.96 4.15 8.53
C ASP A 162 12.30 4.90 7.37
N PHE A 163 12.79 4.70 6.15
CA PHE A 163 12.19 5.27 4.95
C PHE A 163 10.78 4.69 4.68
N HIS A 164 10.62 3.38 4.78
CA HIS A 164 9.30 2.78 4.62
C HIS A 164 8.30 3.24 5.69
N ARG A 165 8.75 3.35 6.94
CA ARG A 165 7.96 3.92 8.04
C ARG A 165 7.57 5.38 7.76
N ALA A 166 8.48 6.16 7.18
CA ALA A 166 8.20 7.53 6.77
C ALA A 166 7.13 7.59 5.67
N LEU A 167 7.17 6.70 4.69
CA LEU A 167 6.11 6.59 3.68
C LEU A 167 4.75 6.26 4.31
N LEU A 168 4.69 5.31 5.22
CA LEU A 168 3.42 4.96 5.89
C LEU A 168 2.82 6.15 6.66
N ARG A 169 3.63 7.06 7.18
CA ARG A 169 3.16 8.26 7.88
C ARG A 169 2.42 9.25 6.98
N ILE A 170 2.59 9.18 5.66
CA ILE A 170 1.78 9.96 4.71
C ILE A 170 0.29 9.74 4.98
N TRP A 171 -0.09 8.50 5.28
CA TRP A 171 -1.48 8.11 5.50
C TRP A 171 -1.83 7.90 6.98
N LEU A 172 -0.87 7.48 7.81
CA LEU A 172 -1.11 7.04 9.19
C LEU A 172 -0.52 7.98 10.25
N GLY A 173 0.26 8.99 9.84
CA GLY A 173 0.92 9.92 10.75
C GLY A 173 -0.04 10.93 11.40
N ASP A 174 0.53 11.91 12.09
CA ASP A 174 -0.23 12.94 12.79
C ASP A 174 -0.88 13.95 11.83
N LYS A 175 -0.27 14.14 10.66
CA LYS A 175 -0.79 14.97 9.56
C LYS A 175 -1.07 14.10 8.33
N PRO A 176 -2.09 13.22 8.39
CA PRO A 176 -2.38 12.32 7.28
C PRO A 176 -2.97 13.11 6.11
N VAL A 177 -2.72 12.61 4.89
CA VAL A 177 -3.32 13.22 3.67
C VAL A 177 -4.85 13.20 3.69
N SER A 178 -5.47 12.30 4.48
CA SER A 178 -6.91 12.20 4.68
C SER A 178 -7.19 11.45 5.99
N ALA A 179 -7.99 12.04 6.88
CA ALA A 179 -8.41 11.40 8.13
C ALA A 179 -9.30 10.17 7.85
N ASP A 180 -10.27 10.29 6.93
CA ASP A 180 -11.17 9.19 6.58
C ASP A 180 -10.40 8.01 6.00
N LEU A 181 -9.39 8.26 5.16
CA LEU A 181 -8.53 7.20 4.62
C LEU A 181 -7.71 6.55 5.74
N LYS A 182 -7.16 7.35 6.67
CA LYS A 182 -6.43 6.83 7.84
C LYS A 182 -7.31 5.87 8.65
N ASP A 183 -8.52 6.28 8.99
CA ASP A 183 -9.46 5.45 9.75
C ASP A 183 -9.79 4.14 8.99
N ALA A 184 -10.06 4.24 7.68
CA ALA A 184 -10.32 3.09 6.83
C ALA A 184 -9.14 2.11 6.76
N LEU A 185 -7.90 2.60 6.63
CA LEU A 185 -6.69 1.76 6.60
C LEU A 185 -6.40 1.08 7.95
N LEU A 186 -6.90 1.64 9.05
CA LEU A 186 -6.83 1.05 10.40
C LEU A 186 -7.99 0.09 10.70
N GLY A 187 -8.89 -0.13 9.73
CA GLY A 187 -10.08 -0.97 9.92
C GLY A 187 -11.14 -0.31 10.80
N GLN A 188 -11.08 1.01 10.97
CA GLN A 188 -11.99 1.81 11.79
C GLN A 188 -13.02 2.51 10.87
N THR A 189 -13.74 1.74 10.05
CA THR A 189 -14.85 2.29 9.25
C THR A 189 -15.99 2.71 10.17
N ARG A 190 -16.42 3.96 10.03
CA ARG A 190 -17.63 4.49 10.65
C ARG A 190 -18.87 4.03 9.92
#